data_7fa6b5e7191c441d4653da0c812d46ea
#
_entry.id   7fa6b5e7191c441d4653da0c812d46ea
#
_cell.length_a   1.000
_cell.length_b   1.000
_cell.length_c   1.000
_cell.angle_alpha   90.00
_cell.angle_beta   90.00
_cell.angle_gamma   90.00
#
_symmetry.space_group_name_H-M   'P 1'
#
loop_
_entity.id
_entity.type
_entity.pdbx_description
1 polymer ?
#
loop_
_entity_poly.entity_id
_entity_poly.type
_entity_poly.pdbx_seq_one_letter_code
_entity_poly.pdbx_strand_id
1 'polypeptide(L)'
;MSKSLAKVISYLFYPILIPIYVTGFFFYQTYFLFDKEQMINTFRLVLMLDFFFPVLFYFFLKNRKYCDSIFLDTAEQRKIPVLLYMALLVLIIIRFTGIPDLLPLKMFFTGLFTAHIFVLILLYLDKKISLHLVYLTV
;
A
#
# COMPACT_ATOMS: atom_id res chain seq x y z
N MET A 1 0.86 -6.74 -27.63
CA MET A 1 1.44 -7.19 -26.36
C MET A 1 0.70 -8.45 -25.91
N SER A 2 1.41 -9.47 -25.51
CA SER A 2 0.79 -10.72 -25.08
C SER A 2 0.07 -10.53 -23.74
N LYS A 3 -0.96 -11.36 -23.51
CA LYS A 3 -1.69 -11.34 -22.24
C LYS A 3 -0.76 -11.63 -21.05
N SER A 4 0.22 -12.53 -21.24
CA SER A 4 1.20 -12.86 -20.20
C SER A 4 2.07 -11.67 -19.84
N LEU A 5 2.54 -10.92 -20.83
CA LEU A 5 3.37 -9.75 -20.60
C LEU A 5 2.59 -8.63 -19.91
N ALA A 6 1.35 -8.39 -20.35
CA ALA A 6 0.47 -7.41 -19.70
C ALA A 6 0.21 -7.76 -18.24
N LYS A 7 0.02 -9.05 -17.95
CA LYS A 7 -0.21 -9.53 -16.59
C LYS A 7 1.03 -9.32 -15.71
N VAL A 8 2.22 -9.63 -16.24
CA VAL A 8 3.48 -9.41 -15.52
C VAL A 8 3.66 -7.93 -15.20
N ILE A 9 3.42 -7.05 -16.18
CA ILE A 9 3.53 -5.60 -15.99
C ILE A 9 2.55 -5.13 -14.90
N SER A 10 1.32 -5.63 -14.92
CA SER A 10 0.31 -5.28 -13.91
C SER A 10 0.75 -5.68 -12.51
N TYR A 11 1.37 -6.84 -12.36
CA TYR A 11 1.90 -7.28 -11.06
C TYR A 11 3.08 -6.43 -10.59
N LEU A 12 4.00 -6.08 -11.51
CA LEU A 12 5.17 -5.28 -11.16
C LEU A 12 4.78 -3.86 -10.72
N PHE A 13 3.73 -3.30 -11.30
CA PHE A 13 3.26 -1.96 -10.98
C PHE A 13 2.04 -1.96 -10.06
N TYR A 14 1.78 -3.09 -9.41
CA TYR A 14 0.69 -3.17 -8.44
C TYR A 14 0.93 -2.15 -7.31
N PRO A 15 -0.12 -1.40 -6.90
CA PRO A 15 0.07 -0.28 -5.97
C PRO A 15 0.74 -0.66 -4.64
N ILE A 16 0.60 -1.89 -4.19
CA ILE A 16 1.21 -2.34 -2.93
C ILE A 16 2.75 -2.35 -3.01
N LEU A 17 3.32 -2.43 -4.21
CA LEU A 17 4.77 -2.44 -4.41
C LEU A 17 5.36 -1.03 -4.52
N ILE A 18 4.54 -0.02 -4.78
CA ILE A 18 5.02 1.35 -4.98
C ILE A 18 5.78 1.88 -3.77
N PRO A 19 5.29 1.74 -2.52
CA PRO A 19 6.06 2.21 -1.37
C PRO A 19 7.42 1.53 -1.23
N ILE A 20 7.52 0.27 -1.62
CA ILE A 20 8.79 -0.47 -1.59
C ILE A 20 9.77 0.13 -2.58
N TYR A 21 9.32 0.40 -3.80
CA TYR A 21 10.15 1.04 -4.83
C TYR A 21 10.58 2.45 -4.41
N VAL A 22 9.66 3.22 -3.85
CA VAL A 22 9.95 4.58 -3.38
C VAL A 22 10.99 4.56 -2.26
N THR A 23 10.86 3.65 -1.31
CA THR A 23 11.81 3.50 -0.21
C THR A 23 13.19 3.11 -0.74
N GLY A 24 13.26 2.15 -1.64
CA GLY A 24 14.51 1.75 -2.27
C GLY A 24 15.16 2.88 -3.03
N PHE A 25 14.39 3.61 -3.82
CA PHE A 25 14.88 4.75 -4.58
C PHE A 25 15.38 5.86 -3.65
N PHE A 26 14.65 6.13 -2.56
CA PHE A 26 15.07 7.13 -1.57
C PHE A 26 16.44 6.79 -1.00
N PHE A 27 16.66 5.55 -0.58
CA PHE A 27 17.95 5.15 -0.03
C PHE A 27 19.04 5.13 -1.09
N TYR A 28 18.72 4.80 -2.33
CA TYR A 28 19.67 4.90 -3.44
C TYR A 28 20.17 6.33 -3.61
N GLN A 29 19.29 7.32 -3.49
CA GLN A 29 19.63 8.74 -3.64
C GLN A 29 20.33 9.32 -2.41
N THR A 30 20.11 8.74 -1.23
CA THR A 30 20.55 9.34 0.03
C THR A 30 21.38 8.39 0.88
N TYR A 31 22.01 7.38 0.26
CA TYR A 31 22.76 6.36 1.02
C TYR A 31 23.86 6.94 1.91
N PHE A 32 24.40 8.10 1.55
CA PHE A 32 25.47 8.76 2.29
C PHE A 32 24.98 9.40 3.60
N LEU A 33 23.68 9.54 3.80
CA LEU A 33 23.10 10.10 5.03
C LEU A 33 22.82 9.05 6.09
N PHE A 34 22.84 7.78 5.72
CA PHE A 34 22.42 6.69 6.60
C PHE A 34 23.50 5.63 6.70
N ASP A 35 23.61 5.00 7.89
CA ASP A 35 24.41 3.81 7.97
C ASP A 35 23.65 2.61 7.36
N LYS A 36 24.42 1.56 7.07
CA LYS A 36 23.88 0.38 6.41
C LYS A 36 22.79 -0.31 7.24
N GLU A 37 23.00 -0.37 8.56
CA GLU A 37 22.05 -1.01 9.46
C GLU A 37 20.74 -0.25 9.49
N GLN A 38 20.79 1.07 9.55
CA GLN A 38 19.58 1.91 9.53
C GLN A 38 18.78 1.73 8.23
N MET A 39 19.49 1.70 7.09
CA MET A 39 18.83 1.48 5.78
C MET A 39 18.16 0.11 5.73
N ILE A 40 18.86 -0.93 6.15
CA ILE A 40 18.34 -2.30 6.13
C ILE A 40 17.13 -2.43 7.05
N ASN A 41 17.21 -1.88 8.26
CA ASN A 41 16.11 -1.97 9.22
C ASN A 41 14.88 -1.21 8.75
N THR A 42 15.08 -0.03 8.18
CA THR A 42 13.96 0.77 7.63
C THR A 42 13.32 0.08 6.44
N PHE A 43 14.14 -0.44 5.51
CA PHE A 43 13.61 -1.14 4.35
C PHE A 43 12.87 -2.41 4.76
N ARG A 44 13.42 -3.13 5.74
CA ARG A 44 12.76 -4.33 6.29
C ARG A 44 11.41 -3.99 6.91
N LEU A 45 11.34 -2.90 7.68
CA LEU A 45 10.09 -2.45 8.28
C LEU A 45 9.03 -2.16 7.22
N VAL A 46 9.40 -1.40 6.18
CA VAL A 46 8.48 -1.08 5.09
C VAL A 46 8.04 -2.35 4.39
N LEU A 47 8.98 -3.24 4.07
CA LEU A 47 8.66 -4.48 3.38
C LEU A 47 7.67 -5.33 4.18
N MET A 48 7.90 -5.47 5.48
CA MET A 48 7.02 -6.26 6.34
C MET A 48 5.63 -5.64 6.46
N LEU A 49 5.56 -4.34 6.75
CA LEU A 49 4.26 -3.70 7.02
C LEU A 49 3.50 -3.36 5.75
N ASP A 50 4.20 -3.08 4.65
CA ASP A 50 3.53 -2.70 3.41
C ASP A 50 3.19 -3.89 2.51
N PHE A 51 3.96 -4.96 2.58
CA PHE A 51 3.79 -6.10 1.68
C PHE A 51 3.37 -7.36 2.42
N PHE A 52 4.19 -7.85 3.37
CA PHE A 52 3.94 -9.17 3.95
C PHE A 52 2.66 -9.22 4.79
N PHE A 53 2.42 -8.26 5.68
CA PHE A 53 1.22 -8.25 6.49
C PHE A 53 -0.06 -8.09 5.65
N PRO A 54 -0.12 -7.17 4.68
CA PRO A 54 -1.32 -7.09 3.83
C PRO A 54 -1.57 -8.36 3.03
N VAL A 55 -0.53 -8.99 2.51
CA VAL A 55 -0.69 -10.23 1.73
C VAL A 55 -1.19 -11.36 2.62
N LEU A 56 -0.61 -11.52 3.82
CA LEU A 56 -1.06 -12.53 4.76
C LEU A 56 -2.50 -12.28 5.20
N PHE A 57 -2.86 -11.02 5.42
CA PHE A 57 -4.23 -10.66 5.80
C PHE A 57 -5.20 -10.93 4.66
N TYR A 58 -4.78 -10.70 3.42
CA TYR A 58 -5.60 -11.04 2.26
C TYR A 58 -5.91 -12.54 2.25
N PHE A 59 -4.90 -13.40 2.46
CA PHE A 59 -5.13 -14.85 2.51
C PHE A 59 -6.06 -15.22 3.67
N PHE A 60 -5.93 -14.55 4.81
CA PHE A 60 -6.84 -14.75 5.94
C PHE A 60 -8.28 -14.42 5.55
N LEU A 61 -8.49 -13.28 4.90
CA LEU A 61 -9.83 -12.88 4.45
C LEU A 61 -10.40 -13.85 3.42
N LYS A 62 -9.56 -14.33 2.51
CA LYS A 62 -9.97 -15.30 1.50
C LYS A 62 -10.43 -16.59 2.15
N ASN A 63 -9.69 -17.09 3.16
CA ASN A 63 -10.05 -18.30 3.88
C ASN A 63 -11.35 -18.14 4.66
N ARG A 64 -11.66 -16.92 5.12
CA ARG A 64 -12.90 -16.59 5.80
C ARG A 64 -14.01 -16.18 4.85
N LYS A 65 -13.80 -16.26 3.55
CA LYS A 65 -14.77 -15.93 2.48
C LYS A 65 -15.21 -14.46 2.49
N TYR A 66 -14.37 -13.56 3.02
CA TYR A 66 -14.65 -12.13 2.96
C TYR A 66 -14.32 -11.53 1.60
N CYS A 67 -13.45 -12.17 0.82
CA CYS A 67 -13.13 -11.73 -0.54
C CYS A 67 -12.87 -12.95 -1.42
N ASP A 68 -13.17 -12.79 -2.72
CA ASP A 68 -13.06 -13.86 -3.70
C ASP A 68 -11.77 -13.79 -4.52
N SER A 69 -11.17 -12.59 -4.64
CA SER A 69 -9.98 -12.41 -5.44
C SER A 69 -9.08 -11.33 -4.85
N ILE A 70 -7.81 -11.33 -5.28
CA ILE A 70 -6.81 -10.36 -4.85
C ILE A 70 -7.20 -8.94 -5.26
N PHE A 71 -8.04 -8.78 -6.28
CA PHE A 71 -8.43 -7.47 -6.80
C PHE A 71 -9.58 -6.83 -6.05
N LEU A 72 -10.23 -7.57 -5.13
CA LEU A 72 -11.28 -7.05 -4.25
C LEU A 72 -12.37 -6.32 -5.05
N ASP A 73 -13.15 -7.09 -5.79
CA ASP A 73 -14.07 -6.59 -6.82
C ASP A 73 -15.19 -5.71 -6.28
N THR A 74 -15.62 -5.88 -5.01
CA THR A 74 -16.71 -5.11 -4.43
C THR A 74 -16.22 -4.12 -3.39
N ALA A 75 -17.01 -3.05 -3.16
CA ALA A 75 -16.69 -2.06 -2.14
C ALA A 75 -16.65 -2.69 -0.74
N GLU A 76 -17.55 -3.64 -0.47
CA GLU A 76 -17.55 -4.35 0.82
C GLU A 76 -16.26 -5.11 1.06
N GLN A 77 -15.72 -5.75 0.03
CA GLN A 77 -14.47 -6.50 0.15
C GLN A 77 -13.27 -5.58 0.37
N ARG A 78 -13.36 -4.31 -0.04
CA ARG A 78 -12.26 -3.36 0.06
C ARG A 78 -12.18 -2.64 1.40
N LYS A 79 -13.29 -2.55 2.14
CA LYS A 79 -13.34 -1.77 3.39
C LYS A 79 -12.35 -2.27 4.43
N ILE A 80 -12.39 -3.55 4.73
CA ILE A 80 -11.52 -4.13 5.78
C ILE A 80 -10.04 -4.07 5.38
N PRO A 81 -9.64 -4.47 4.14
CA PRO A 81 -8.24 -4.32 3.74
C PRO A 81 -7.74 -2.89 3.74
N VAL A 82 -8.57 -1.91 3.33
CA VAL A 82 -8.17 -0.51 3.35
C VAL A 82 -7.94 -0.03 4.78
N LEU A 83 -8.84 -0.37 5.70
CA LEU A 83 -8.68 0.00 7.11
C LEU A 83 -7.42 -0.62 7.72
N LEU A 84 -7.16 -1.89 7.43
CA LEU A 84 -5.95 -2.54 7.90
C LEU A 84 -4.70 -1.85 7.33
N TYR A 85 -4.69 -1.59 6.04
CA TYR A 85 -3.55 -0.96 5.39
C TYR A 85 -3.29 0.43 5.98
N MET A 86 -4.35 1.19 6.24
CA MET A 86 -4.22 2.50 6.89
C MET A 86 -3.61 2.38 8.28
N ALA A 87 -3.99 1.37 9.06
CA ALA A 87 -3.38 1.12 10.37
C ALA A 87 -1.89 0.82 10.24
N LEU A 88 -1.52 0.01 9.25
CA LEU A 88 -0.10 -0.30 8.99
C LEU A 88 0.67 0.94 8.56
N LEU A 89 0.06 1.82 7.75
CA LEU A 89 0.68 3.08 7.36
C LEU A 89 0.94 3.99 8.58
N VAL A 90 0.00 4.02 9.52
CA VAL A 90 0.19 4.79 10.76
C VAL A 90 1.40 4.27 11.53
N LEU A 91 1.56 2.95 11.62
CA LEU A 91 2.72 2.37 12.29
C LEU A 91 4.03 2.78 11.61
N ILE A 92 4.06 2.77 10.26
CA ILE A 92 5.23 3.20 9.50
C ILE A 92 5.53 4.68 9.79
N ILE A 93 4.52 5.54 9.75
CA ILE A 93 4.66 6.96 10.01
C ILE A 93 5.20 7.22 11.41
N ILE A 94 4.66 6.52 12.41
CA ILE A 94 5.12 6.65 13.80
C ILE A 94 6.60 6.27 13.91
N ARG A 95 7.00 5.20 13.24
CA ARG A 95 8.42 4.76 13.30
C ARG A 95 9.35 5.76 12.65
N PHE A 96 8.91 6.52 11.66
CA PHE A 96 9.73 7.53 11.00
C PHE A 96 9.73 8.87 11.75
N THR A 97 8.78 9.07 12.66
CA THR A 97 8.72 10.30 13.46
C THR A 97 9.92 10.38 14.40
N GLY A 98 10.57 11.54 14.45
CA GLY A 98 11.75 11.74 15.27
C GLY A 98 13.07 11.43 14.57
N ILE A 99 13.04 10.99 13.31
CA ILE A 99 14.24 10.78 12.51
C ILE A 99 14.20 11.80 11.36
N PRO A 100 14.91 12.96 11.52
CA PRO A 100 14.79 14.05 10.54
C PRO A 100 15.18 13.66 9.13
N ASP A 101 16.17 12.79 8.98
CA ASP A 101 16.65 12.39 7.65
C ASP A 101 15.64 11.53 6.90
N LEU A 102 14.66 10.94 7.60
CA LEU A 102 13.58 10.17 7.00
C LEU A 102 12.34 11.02 6.69
N LEU A 103 12.40 12.35 6.87
CA LEU A 103 11.26 13.21 6.66
C LEU A 103 10.64 13.06 5.26
N PRO A 104 11.41 12.98 4.15
CA PRO A 104 10.79 12.79 2.85
C PRO A 104 9.98 11.50 2.74
N LEU A 105 10.48 10.39 3.31
CA LEU A 105 9.73 9.14 3.35
C LEU A 105 8.49 9.26 4.23
N LYS A 106 8.61 9.91 5.38
CA LYS A 106 7.47 10.15 6.26
C LYS A 106 6.38 10.94 5.54
N MET A 107 6.77 11.97 4.78
CA MET A 107 5.82 12.76 4.01
C MET A 107 5.14 11.93 2.92
N PHE A 108 5.90 11.06 2.26
CA PHE A 108 5.33 10.17 1.25
C PHE A 108 4.26 9.25 1.87
N PHE A 109 4.58 8.60 2.99
CA PHE A 109 3.64 7.70 3.65
C PHE A 109 2.43 8.45 4.23
N THR A 110 2.63 9.68 4.71
CA THR A 110 1.53 10.54 5.17
C THR A 110 0.59 10.88 4.01
N GLY A 111 1.14 11.21 2.84
CA GLY A 111 0.35 11.45 1.64
C GLY A 111 -0.43 10.21 1.22
N LEU A 112 0.22 9.06 1.28
CA LEU A 112 -0.42 7.78 0.96
C LEU A 112 -1.57 7.49 1.93
N PHE A 113 -1.37 7.74 3.22
CA PHE A 113 -2.43 7.60 4.23
C PHE A 113 -3.60 8.53 3.94
N THR A 114 -3.31 9.79 3.60
CA THR A 114 -4.34 10.76 3.25
C THR A 114 -5.14 10.31 2.04
N ALA A 115 -4.46 9.78 1.01
CA ALA A 115 -5.13 9.24 -0.16
C ALA A 115 -6.08 8.10 0.21
N HIS A 116 -5.67 7.24 1.14
CA HIS A 116 -6.53 6.14 1.60
C HIS A 116 -7.72 6.63 2.43
N ILE A 117 -7.61 7.77 3.12
CA ILE A 117 -8.77 8.39 3.76
C ILE A 117 -9.83 8.73 2.72
N PHE A 118 -9.42 9.32 1.59
CA PHE A 118 -10.35 9.63 0.50
C PHE A 118 -10.96 8.37 -0.09
N VAL A 119 -10.16 7.33 -0.30
CA VAL A 119 -10.69 6.05 -0.79
C VAL A 119 -11.73 5.49 0.17
N LEU A 120 -11.45 5.53 1.48
CA LEU A 120 -12.36 5.01 2.49
C LEU A 120 -13.67 5.80 2.52
N ILE A 121 -13.58 7.13 2.42
CA ILE A 121 -14.77 7.99 2.36
C ILE A 121 -15.63 7.61 1.15
N LEU A 122 -15.02 7.42 -0.01
CA LEU A 122 -15.74 7.01 -1.22
C LEU A 122 -16.40 5.64 -1.05
N LEU A 123 -15.73 4.70 -0.39
CA LEU A 123 -16.29 3.37 -0.14
C LEU A 123 -17.52 3.42 0.78
N TYR A 124 -17.53 4.34 1.76
CA TYR A 124 -18.66 4.48 2.67
C TYR A 124 -19.79 5.33 2.11
N LEU A 125 -19.47 6.33 1.27
CA LEU A 125 -20.49 7.28 0.81
C LEU A 125 -21.48 6.66 -0.14
N ASP A 126 -21.02 5.81 -1.07
CA ASP A 126 -21.99 5.27 -2.01
C ASP A 126 -21.45 4.07 -2.79
N LYS A 127 -22.12 2.94 -2.62
CA LYS A 127 -21.91 1.77 -3.46
C LYS A 127 -22.26 2.05 -4.92
N LYS A 128 -23.26 2.92 -5.19
CA LYS A 128 -23.68 3.29 -6.54
C LYS A 128 -22.63 4.14 -7.23
N ILE A 129 -22.05 5.12 -6.51
CA ILE A 129 -20.97 5.94 -7.06
C ILE A 129 -19.73 5.09 -7.33
N SER A 130 -19.36 4.19 -6.41
CA SER A 130 -18.20 3.32 -6.61
C SER A 130 -18.41 2.37 -7.80
N LEU A 131 -19.62 1.84 -7.98
CA LEU A 131 -19.95 1.05 -9.14
C LEU A 131 -19.87 1.87 -10.44
N HIS A 132 -20.37 3.10 -10.38
CA HIS A 132 -20.31 4.01 -11.52
C HIS A 132 -18.85 4.31 -11.90
N LEU A 133 -18.00 4.57 -10.93
CA LEU A 133 -16.57 4.81 -11.16
C LEU A 133 -15.88 3.58 -11.73
N VAL A 134 -16.22 2.39 -11.23
CA VAL A 134 -15.68 1.15 -11.78
C VAL A 134 -16.06 0.98 -13.23
N TYR A 135 -17.32 1.25 -13.59
CA TYR A 135 -17.77 1.17 -14.97
C TYR A 135 -17.11 2.24 -15.86
N LEU A 136 -16.80 3.40 -15.31
CA LEU A 136 -16.14 4.46 -16.08
C LEU A 136 -14.65 4.20 -16.27
N THR A 137 -14.01 3.47 -15.36
CA THR A 137 -12.58 3.19 -15.40
C THR A 137 -12.23 1.86 -16.07
N VAL A 138 -13.24 1.05 -16.38
CA VAL A 138 -13.07 -0.22 -17.10
C VAL A 138 -13.29 -0.03 -18.63
#